data_bf47ffb4885ccf1c889ca0a8b37e4b3d
#
_entry.id   bf47ffb4885ccf1c889ca0a8b37e4b3d
#
_cell.length_a   1.000
_cell.length_b   1.000
_cell.length_c   1.000
_cell.angle_alpha   90.00
_cell.angle_beta   90.00
_cell.angle_gamma   90.00
#
_symmetry.space_group_name_H-M   'P 1'
#
loop_
_entity.id
_entity.type
_entity.pdbx_description
1 polymer ?
#
loop_
_entity_poly.entity_id
_entity_poly.type
_entity_poly.pdbx_seq_one_letter_code
_entity_poly.pdbx_strand_id
1 'polypeptide(L)'
;MSGYSGTPLPKKLGVKEGARVAWLNAPDHFDALLGELPPGVAVSRRLGTGLDVLVQFATSRAELRRRLPKLRDAIFPDGAAWVSWPKRASGVPTDITEDTIREDALPLGLVDVKVAAVDETWSGLKLVVRKELRG
;
A
#
# COMPACT_ATOMS: atom_id res chain seq x y z
N MET A 1 22.43 3.05 -9.18
CA MET A 1 21.16 3.27 -8.56
C MET A 1 20.02 3.24 -9.53
N SER A 2 19.89 2.16 -10.17
CA SER A 2 18.89 2.04 -11.22
C SER A 2 17.48 2.07 -10.65
N GLY A 3 16.62 2.79 -11.31
CA GLY A 3 15.20 2.76 -11.02
C GLY A 3 14.73 3.49 -9.77
N TYR A 4 15.60 4.13 -9.04
CA TYR A 4 15.20 4.85 -7.84
C TYR A 4 15.20 6.34 -8.07
N SER A 5 14.16 6.97 -7.55
CA SER A 5 14.01 8.42 -7.66
C SER A 5 14.87 9.21 -6.66
N GLY A 6 15.59 8.53 -5.79
CA GLY A 6 16.33 9.17 -4.71
C GLY A 6 15.47 9.59 -3.52
N THR A 7 14.15 9.48 -3.65
CA THR A 7 13.24 9.80 -2.54
C THR A 7 13.18 8.61 -1.58
N PRO A 8 13.38 8.82 -0.26
CA PRO A 8 13.24 7.72 0.70
C PRO A 8 11.86 7.09 0.63
N LEU A 9 11.81 5.79 0.80
CA LEU A 9 10.55 5.04 0.68
C LEU A 9 9.45 5.53 1.62
N PRO A 10 9.71 5.81 2.91
CA PRO A 10 8.65 6.33 3.76
C PRO A 10 8.03 7.62 3.22
N LYS A 11 8.84 8.49 2.65
CA LYS A 11 8.35 9.73 2.04
C LYS A 11 7.50 9.44 0.81
N LYS A 12 7.92 8.49 -0.03
CA LYS A 12 7.13 8.07 -1.20
C LYS A 12 5.76 7.54 -0.79
N LEU A 13 5.72 6.80 0.32
CA LEU A 13 4.49 6.22 0.82
C LEU A 13 3.61 7.24 1.54
N GLY A 14 4.14 8.40 1.85
CA GLY A 14 3.40 9.43 2.57
C GLY A 14 3.40 9.27 4.08
N VAL A 15 4.38 8.56 4.63
CA VAL A 15 4.50 8.39 6.08
C VAL A 15 5.05 9.66 6.69
N LYS A 16 4.28 10.27 7.58
CA LYS A 16 4.64 11.52 8.26
C LYS A 16 4.90 11.27 9.74
N GLU A 17 5.49 12.24 10.39
CA GLU A 17 5.71 12.21 11.83
C GLU A 17 4.42 11.88 12.56
N GLY A 18 4.48 10.97 13.52
CA GLY A 18 3.35 10.56 14.33
C GLY A 18 2.32 9.66 13.65
N ALA A 19 2.56 9.26 12.40
CA ALA A 19 1.61 8.44 11.65
C ALA A 19 1.41 7.05 12.27
N ARG A 20 0.20 6.52 12.11
CA ARG A 20 -0.12 5.13 12.43
C ARG A 20 -0.09 4.34 11.13
N VAL A 21 0.77 3.35 11.07
CA VAL A 21 1.01 2.60 9.84
C VAL A 21 0.94 1.10 10.07
N ALA A 22 0.68 0.34 8.99
CA ALA A 22 0.72 -1.11 9.03
C ALA A 22 1.37 -1.65 7.77
N TRP A 23 2.25 -2.64 7.96
CA TRP A 23 2.88 -3.38 6.87
C TRP A 23 2.30 -4.78 6.89
N LEU A 24 1.47 -5.11 5.89
CA LEU A 24 0.70 -6.35 5.87
C LEU A 24 1.28 -7.32 4.86
N ASN A 25 1.63 -8.50 5.34
CA ASN A 25 2.23 -9.54 4.52
C ASN A 25 3.53 -9.08 3.83
N ALA A 26 4.29 -8.25 4.53
CA ALA A 26 5.50 -7.65 3.96
C ALA A 26 6.63 -8.67 3.85
N PRO A 27 7.46 -8.58 2.80
CA PRO A 27 8.66 -9.42 2.71
C PRO A 27 9.65 -9.03 3.80
N ASP A 28 10.52 -9.99 4.16
CA ASP A 28 11.46 -9.83 5.28
C ASP A 28 12.37 -8.61 5.15
N HIS A 29 12.73 -8.26 3.92
CA HIS A 29 13.64 -7.13 3.67
C HIS A 29 12.96 -5.77 3.70
N PHE A 30 11.64 -5.72 3.92
CA PHE A 30 10.90 -4.46 3.83
C PHE A 30 11.37 -3.42 4.85
N ASP A 31 11.65 -3.85 6.08
CA ASP A 31 12.12 -2.93 7.11
C ASP A 31 13.46 -2.27 6.73
N ALA A 32 14.37 -3.07 6.16
CA ALA A 32 15.64 -2.54 5.69
C ALA A 32 15.44 -1.57 4.52
N LEU A 33 14.46 -1.87 3.68
CA LEU A 33 14.14 -1.03 2.53
C LEU A 33 13.57 0.32 2.96
N LEU A 34 12.75 0.34 4.01
CA LEU A 34 12.19 1.57 4.56
C LEU A 34 13.27 2.47 5.17
N GLY A 35 14.22 1.86 5.85
CA GLY A 35 15.21 2.63 6.60
C GLY A 35 14.58 3.32 7.80
N GLU A 36 15.04 4.51 8.10
CA GLU A 36 14.58 5.27 9.26
C GLU A 36 13.20 5.88 9.00
N LEU A 37 12.28 5.68 9.93
CA LEU A 37 10.95 6.28 9.87
C LEU A 37 10.95 7.63 10.59
N PRO A 38 10.00 8.54 10.22
CA PRO A 38 9.84 9.80 10.95
C PRO A 38 9.57 9.57 12.43
N PRO A 39 9.86 10.56 13.29
CA PRO A 39 9.60 10.42 14.73
C PRO A 39 8.15 10.10 15.05
N GLY A 40 7.93 9.27 16.05
CA GLY A 40 6.60 9.00 16.58
C GLY A 40 5.74 8.09 15.73
N VAL A 41 6.27 7.51 14.68
CA VAL A 41 5.49 6.59 13.83
C VAL A 41 5.23 5.28 14.60
N ALA A 42 3.96 4.90 14.67
CA ALA A 42 3.55 3.64 15.29
C ALA A 42 3.33 2.60 14.21
N VAL A 43 4.12 1.53 14.23
CA VAL A 43 4.09 0.47 13.22
C VAL A 43 3.36 -0.75 13.76
N SER A 44 2.46 -1.30 12.93
CA SER A 44 1.78 -2.55 13.20
C SER A 44 2.02 -3.52 12.05
N ARG A 45 1.93 -4.81 12.35
CA ARG A 45 1.97 -5.88 11.34
C ARG A 45 0.59 -6.47 11.14
N ARG A 46 -0.40 -5.95 11.84
CA ARG A 46 -1.79 -6.42 11.79
C ARG A 46 -2.70 -5.33 11.30
N LEU A 47 -3.77 -5.76 10.62
CA LEU A 47 -4.79 -4.86 10.15
C LEU A 47 -5.60 -4.35 11.36
N GLY A 48 -5.70 -3.05 11.49
CA GLY A 48 -6.49 -2.38 12.52
C GLY A 48 -7.32 -1.29 11.89
N THR A 49 -7.72 -0.31 12.68
CA THR A 49 -8.47 0.85 12.20
C THR A 49 -7.69 2.12 12.51
N GLY A 50 -8.13 3.23 11.93
CA GLY A 50 -7.48 4.52 12.18
C GLY A 50 -6.06 4.59 11.66
N LEU A 51 -5.76 3.89 10.58
CA LEU A 51 -4.44 3.90 9.97
C LEU A 51 -4.31 5.06 9.01
N ASP A 52 -3.17 5.74 9.07
CA ASP A 52 -2.84 6.81 8.14
C ASP A 52 -2.30 6.27 6.82
N VAL A 53 -1.47 5.22 6.92
CA VAL A 53 -0.89 4.55 5.75
C VAL A 53 -0.80 3.07 6.04
N LEU A 54 -1.22 2.26 5.08
CA LEU A 54 -0.93 0.83 5.13
C LEU A 54 -0.36 0.38 3.80
N VAL A 55 0.43 -0.68 3.83
CA VAL A 55 0.92 -1.34 2.63
C VAL A 55 0.52 -2.80 2.73
N GLN A 56 -0.31 -3.26 1.78
CA GLN A 56 -0.72 -4.64 1.68
C GLN A 56 0.02 -5.29 0.53
N PHE A 57 0.92 -6.21 0.84
CA PHE A 57 1.61 -7.01 -0.17
C PHE A 57 0.73 -8.19 -0.54
N ALA A 58 0.58 -8.44 -1.83
CA ALA A 58 -0.28 -9.52 -2.32
C ALA A 58 0.21 -10.07 -3.64
N THR A 59 -0.01 -11.36 -3.86
CA THR A 59 0.28 -12.03 -5.13
C THR A 59 -0.96 -12.68 -5.71
N SER A 60 -2.04 -12.81 -4.91
CA SER A 60 -3.28 -13.44 -5.33
C SER A 60 -4.40 -12.41 -5.38
N ARG A 61 -5.03 -12.29 -6.55
CA ARG A 61 -6.17 -11.38 -6.73
C ARG A 61 -7.34 -11.79 -5.82
N ALA A 62 -7.61 -13.08 -5.69
CA ALA A 62 -8.70 -13.55 -4.85
C ALA A 62 -8.50 -13.16 -3.39
N GLU A 63 -7.28 -13.31 -2.88
CA GLU A 63 -6.97 -12.90 -1.52
C GLU A 63 -7.10 -11.39 -1.35
N LEU A 64 -6.60 -10.63 -2.31
CA LEU A 64 -6.68 -9.17 -2.26
C LEU A 64 -8.15 -8.71 -2.24
N ARG A 65 -8.99 -9.30 -3.07
CA ARG A 65 -10.41 -8.95 -3.12
C ARG A 65 -11.10 -9.17 -1.76
N ARG A 66 -10.74 -10.24 -1.08
CA ARG A 66 -11.30 -10.51 0.26
C ARG A 66 -10.85 -9.47 1.28
N ARG A 67 -9.63 -8.95 1.11
CA ARG A 67 -9.04 -7.99 2.06
C ARG A 67 -9.49 -6.55 1.81
N LEU A 68 -9.76 -6.18 0.57
CA LEU A 68 -10.03 -4.78 0.21
C LEU A 68 -11.09 -4.07 1.05
N PRO A 69 -12.23 -4.69 1.38
CA PRO A 69 -13.21 -4.02 2.25
C PRO A 69 -12.65 -3.68 3.63
N LYS A 70 -11.82 -4.55 4.18
CA LYS A 70 -11.17 -4.31 5.48
C LYS A 70 -10.10 -3.24 5.38
N LEU A 71 -9.37 -3.20 4.26
CA LEU A 71 -8.38 -2.16 4.03
C LEU A 71 -9.05 -0.79 3.95
N ARG A 72 -10.19 -0.72 3.25
CA ARG A 72 -10.98 0.51 3.17
C ARG A 72 -11.38 0.98 4.56
N ASP A 73 -11.89 0.09 5.39
CA ASP A 73 -12.33 0.45 6.73
C ASP A 73 -11.16 0.90 7.61
N ALA A 74 -9.99 0.29 7.41
CA ALA A 74 -8.80 0.60 8.20
C ALA A 74 -8.29 2.02 7.95
N ILE A 75 -8.43 2.52 6.73
CA ILE A 75 -7.92 3.85 6.35
C ILE A 75 -8.99 4.93 6.35
N PHE A 76 -10.24 4.57 6.50
CA PHE A 76 -11.33 5.54 6.48
C PHE A 76 -11.17 6.57 7.60
N PRO A 77 -11.38 7.88 7.37
CA PRO A 77 -11.75 8.47 6.08
C PRO A 77 -10.57 9.00 5.25
N ASP A 78 -9.43 9.33 5.85
CA ASP A 78 -8.39 10.13 5.21
C ASP A 78 -7.06 9.40 4.98
N GLY A 79 -6.97 8.15 5.34
CA GLY A 79 -5.74 7.38 5.18
C GLY A 79 -5.53 6.89 3.76
N ALA A 80 -4.42 6.20 3.54
CA ALA A 80 -4.05 5.64 2.25
C ALA A 80 -3.70 4.16 2.39
N ALA A 81 -4.17 3.37 1.43
CA ALA A 81 -3.81 1.97 1.34
C ALA A 81 -3.01 1.75 0.06
N TRP A 82 -1.75 1.37 0.23
CA TRP A 82 -0.91 0.96 -0.90
C TRP A 82 -1.07 -0.53 -1.10
N VAL A 83 -1.51 -0.92 -2.28
CA VAL A 83 -1.49 -2.33 -2.68
C VAL A 83 -0.19 -2.56 -3.41
N SER A 84 0.63 -3.48 -2.91
CA SER A 84 1.93 -3.79 -3.49
C SER A 84 1.87 -5.18 -4.12
N TRP A 85 2.22 -5.27 -5.40
CA TRP A 85 2.19 -6.53 -6.15
C TRP A 85 3.48 -6.68 -6.94
N PRO A 86 3.86 -7.93 -7.31
CA PRO A 86 5.08 -8.15 -8.08
C PRO A 86 4.94 -7.59 -9.50
N LYS A 87 5.96 -6.86 -9.94
CA LYS A 87 6.04 -6.40 -11.32
C LYS A 87 6.16 -7.61 -12.24
N ARG A 88 5.60 -7.49 -13.45
CA ARG A 88 5.73 -8.55 -14.46
C ARG A 88 7.19 -8.92 -14.69
N ALA A 89 8.06 -7.93 -14.78
CA ALA A 89 9.48 -8.14 -15.04
C ALA A 89 10.21 -8.89 -13.93
N SER A 90 9.63 -8.98 -12.73
CA SER A 90 10.26 -9.67 -11.61
C SER A 90 10.24 -11.19 -11.77
N GLY A 91 9.32 -11.71 -12.58
CA GLY A 91 9.14 -13.14 -12.73
C GLY A 91 8.39 -13.82 -11.59
N VAL A 92 8.01 -13.09 -10.55
CA VAL A 92 7.21 -13.65 -9.44
C VAL A 92 5.79 -13.89 -9.94
N PRO A 93 5.25 -15.12 -9.81
CA PRO A 93 3.89 -15.40 -10.30
C PRO A 93 2.84 -14.59 -9.56
N THR A 94 1.93 -13.98 -10.33
CA THR A 94 0.80 -13.25 -9.77
C THR A 94 -0.26 -13.06 -10.85
N ASP A 95 -1.52 -12.99 -10.42
CA ASP A 95 -2.63 -12.62 -11.29
C ASP A 95 -3.10 -11.18 -11.01
N ILE A 96 -2.33 -10.44 -10.22
CA ILE A 96 -2.62 -9.03 -9.91
C ILE A 96 -1.93 -8.13 -10.92
N THR A 97 -2.67 -7.14 -11.41
CA THR A 97 -2.15 -6.05 -12.23
C THR A 97 -2.72 -4.76 -11.70
N GLU A 98 -2.20 -3.65 -12.18
CA GLU A 98 -2.75 -2.34 -11.85
C GLU A 98 -4.23 -2.27 -12.18
N ASP A 99 -4.63 -2.79 -13.34
CA ASP A 99 -6.02 -2.77 -13.78
C ASP A 99 -6.92 -3.65 -12.92
N THR A 100 -6.47 -4.84 -12.50
CA THR A 100 -7.28 -5.70 -11.64
C THR A 100 -7.51 -5.06 -10.28
N ILE A 101 -6.53 -4.33 -9.77
CA ILE A 101 -6.68 -3.60 -8.50
C ILE A 101 -7.78 -2.55 -8.65
N ARG A 102 -7.75 -1.77 -9.73
CA ARG A 102 -8.77 -0.76 -9.99
C ARG A 102 -10.15 -1.38 -10.10
N GLU A 103 -10.28 -2.47 -10.85
CA GLU A 103 -11.55 -3.17 -11.02
C GLU A 103 -12.17 -3.60 -9.69
N ASP A 104 -11.33 -4.06 -8.77
CA ASP A 104 -11.79 -4.56 -7.48
C ASP A 104 -11.99 -3.45 -6.45
N ALA A 105 -11.25 -2.35 -6.57
CA ALA A 105 -11.28 -1.24 -5.62
C ALA A 105 -12.41 -0.24 -5.88
N LEU A 106 -12.66 0.08 -7.15
CA LEU A 106 -13.65 1.09 -7.50
C LEU A 106 -15.05 0.82 -6.93
N PRO A 107 -15.58 -0.41 -7.02
CA PRO A 107 -16.91 -0.69 -6.45
C PRO A 107 -16.98 -0.47 -4.94
N LEU A 108 -15.85 -0.47 -4.25
CA LEU A 108 -15.79 -0.27 -2.81
C LEU A 108 -15.66 1.21 -2.42
N GLY A 109 -15.66 2.09 -3.40
CA GLY A 109 -15.48 3.52 -3.13
C GLY A 109 -14.04 3.94 -2.93
N LEU A 110 -13.10 3.12 -3.38
CA LEU A 110 -11.67 3.45 -3.36
C LEU A 110 -11.25 3.92 -4.75
N VAL A 111 -10.35 4.89 -4.80
CA VAL A 111 -9.77 5.36 -6.05
C VAL A 111 -8.25 5.35 -5.97
N ASP A 112 -7.62 5.08 -7.10
CA ASP A 112 -6.18 5.12 -7.21
C ASP A 112 -5.71 6.54 -7.49
N VAL A 113 -4.67 6.94 -6.80
CA VAL A 113 -4.16 8.31 -6.92
C VAL A 113 -2.69 8.39 -7.31
N LYS A 114 -1.95 7.29 -7.18
CA LYS A 114 -0.52 7.31 -7.48
C LYS A 114 0.02 5.90 -7.64
N VAL A 115 0.99 5.75 -8.55
CA VAL A 115 1.77 4.51 -8.71
C VAL A 115 3.21 4.83 -8.32
N ALA A 116 3.85 3.95 -7.59
CA ALA A 116 5.26 4.09 -7.24
C ALA A 116 5.92 2.72 -7.14
N ALA A 117 7.20 2.65 -7.46
CA ALA A 117 7.97 1.45 -7.23
C ALA A 117 8.31 1.36 -5.75
N VAL A 118 8.09 0.19 -5.16
CA VAL A 118 8.53 -0.11 -3.80
C VAL A 118 9.99 -0.55 -3.84
N ASP A 119 10.29 -1.50 -4.71
CA ASP A 119 11.66 -1.92 -4.99
C ASP A 119 11.73 -2.52 -6.40
N GLU A 120 12.77 -3.31 -6.69
CA GLU A 120 12.94 -3.93 -8.00
C GLU A 120 11.87 -4.96 -8.32
N THR A 121 11.32 -5.60 -7.29
CA THR A 121 10.30 -6.64 -7.45
C THR A 121 8.90 -6.09 -7.34
N TRP A 122 8.65 -5.20 -6.38
CA TRP A 122 7.30 -4.78 -6.00
C TRP A 122 6.95 -3.40 -6.53
N SER A 123 5.76 -3.31 -7.09
CA SER A 123 5.14 -2.04 -7.48
C SER A 123 4.06 -1.71 -6.47
N GLY A 124 3.70 -0.44 -6.34
CA GLY A 124 2.65 -0.02 -5.42
C GLY A 124 1.63 0.88 -6.08
N LEU A 125 0.35 0.66 -5.79
CA LEU A 125 -0.75 1.52 -6.23
C LEU A 125 -1.42 2.08 -4.98
N LYS A 126 -1.44 3.40 -4.87
CA LYS A 126 -2.03 4.09 -3.72
C LYS A 126 -3.52 4.27 -3.90
N LEU A 127 -4.29 3.75 -2.96
CA LEU A 127 -5.74 3.85 -2.93
C LEU A 127 -6.18 4.74 -1.77
N VAL A 128 -7.19 5.56 -2.01
CA VAL A 128 -7.81 6.38 -0.97
C VAL A 128 -9.33 6.27 -1.12
N VAL A 129 -10.05 6.58 -0.05
CA VAL A 129 -11.51 6.63 -0.09
C VAL A 129 -11.91 7.84 -0.95
N ARG A 130 -12.86 7.64 -1.86
CA ARG A 130 -13.33 8.74 -2.71
C ARG A 130 -13.80 9.90 -1.85
N LYS A 131 -13.47 11.11 -2.30
CA LYS A 131 -13.71 12.34 -1.54
C LYS A 131 -15.15 12.46 -1.03
N GLU A 132 -16.13 12.18 -1.89
CA GLU A 132 -17.53 12.29 -1.53
C GLU A 132 -18.00 11.26 -0.51
N LEU A 133 -17.21 10.24 -0.24
CA LEU A 133 -17.54 9.19 0.72
C LEU A 133 -16.85 9.35 2.07
N ARG A 134 -16.06 10.40 2.22
CA ARG A 134 -15.31 10.61 3.48
C ARG A 134 -16.11 11.23 4.60
N GLY A 135 -17.31 11.62 4.32
CA GLY A 135 -18.20 12.20 5.33
C GLY A 135 -18.57 13.67 5.06
#